data_b13af0b9e93da21fc328dcb36edd2a62
#
_entry.id   b13af0b9e93da21fc328dcb36edd2a62
#
_cell.length_a   1.000
_cell.length_b   1.000
_cell.length_c   1.000
_cell.angle_alpha   90.00
_cell.angle_beta   90.00
_cell.angle_gamma   90.00
#
_symmetry.space_group_name_H-M   'P 1'
#
loop_
_entity.id
_entity.type
_entity.pdbx_description
1 polymer ?
#
loop_
_entity_poly.entity_id
_entity_poly.type
_entity_poly.pdbx_seq_one_letter_code
_entity_poly.pdbx_strand_id
1 'polypeptide(L)'
;VNPQLKKKWKYATFDVQNKDNRATIILLVLYFSVNILYFAPHIAVGDFNSDYIRIFFAWVLTHTTTHTVEWFHFVWKIVVGTLFSGDYNTSHFNTWSMQLMIRAYKVWLYEKDWCDAEIFEKDCSYCRFGAQGDNGLMGSREDYWEKINIHTFAQFLKENYHHVLKDIKEYENFYTEFDEFGNITKEGPFFLQRYFTPQGPCRPTSVYEKKILGSTQFLSPQLIASKAIGLAYDTYGTNPYAYNMLKTIYDANRLMFPVTAVEDLVSGVKTSRKRKYVWGIEEQHILPGFPTLE
;
A
#
# COMPACT_ATOMS: atom_id res chain seq x y z
N VAL A 1 -10.89 -8.96 34.98
CA VAL A 1 -9.97 -8.85 33.85
C VAL A 1 -8.63 -9.39 34.30
N ASN A 2 -8.22 -10.51 33.75
CA ASN A 2 -7.02 -11.26 34.17
C ASN A 2 -5.77 -10.44 33.86
N PRO A 3 -4.89 -10.10 34.85
CA PRO A 3 -3.70 -9.29 34.64
C PRO A 3 -2.63 -9.93 33.73
N GLN A 4 -2.76 -11.20 33.41
CA GLN A 4 -1.82 -11.93 32.53
C GLN A 4 -1.96 -11.58 31.03
N LEU A 5 -2.88 -10.71 30.60
CA LEU A 5 -3.23 -10.51 29.21
C LEU A 5 -2.64 -9.25 28.55
N LYS A 6 -1.81 -8.48 29.20
CA LYS A 6 -1.05 -7.42 28.51
C LYS A 6 0.35 -7.92 28.13
N LYS A 7 0.40 -8.95 27.31
CA LYS A 7 1.67 -9.34 26.71
C LYS A 7 2.14 -8.21 25.79
N LYS A 8 3.36 -7.75 26.01
CA LYS A 8 3.97 -6.69 25.21
C LYS A 8 4.35 -7.24 23.84
N TRP A 9 4.13 -6.43 22.80
CA TRP A 9 4.46 -6.75 21.43
C TRP A 9 5.54 -5.81 20.93
N LYS A 10 6.42 -6.32 20.09
CA LYS A 10 7.36 -5.54 19.28
C LYS A 10 6.93 -5.59 17.82
N TYR A 11 7.22 -4.53 17.11
CA TYR A 11 6.78 -4.39 15.73
C TYR A 11 7.97 -4.04 14.84
N ALA A 12 7.89 -4.43 13.58
CA ALA A 12 8.85 -4.03 12.57
C ALA A 12 8.16 -3.75 11.24
N THR A 13 8.63 -2.73 10.54
CA THR A 13 8.26 -2.49 9.14
C THR A 13 9.46 -2.80 8.25
N PHE A 14 9.17 -3.20 7.03
CA PHE A 14 10.19 -3.57 6.06
C PHE A 14 9.67 -3.38 4.63
N ASP A 15 10.62 -3.33 3.70
CA ASP A 15 10.36 -3.36 2.27
C ASP A 15 11.22 -4.46 1.64
N VAL A 16 10.74 -5.09 0.56
CA VAL A 16 11.49 -6.12 -0.16
C VAL A 16 12.22 -5.51 -1.34
N GLN A 17 13.54 -5.60 -1.32
CA GLN A 17 14.38 -5.03 -2.37
C GLN A 17 14.13 -5.69 -3.72
N ASN A 18 13.83 -4.87 -4.74
CA ASN A 18 13.68 -5.30 -6.14
C ASN A 18 12.74 -6.51 -6.31
N LYS A 19 11.64 -6.55 -5.56
CA LYS A 19 10.69 -7.67 -5.59
C LYS A 19 10.14 -7.92 -6.98
N ASP A 20 9.83 -6.86 -7.72
CA ASP A 20 9.32 -6.93 -9.09
C ASP A 20 10.29 -7.66 -10.03
N ASN A 21 11.60 -7.44 -9.85
CA ASN A 21 12.65 -8.07 -10.66
C ASN A 21 13.02 -9.49 -10.22
N ARG A 22 12.47 -9.96 -9.10
CA ARG A 22 12.75 -11.29 -8.51
C ARG A 22 11.52 -12.19 -8.48
N ALA A 23 10.46 -11.82 -9.16
CA ALA A 23 9.29 -12.67 -9.34
C ALA A 23 9.71 -13.93 -10.12
N THR A 24 9.66 -15.09 -9.48
CA THR A 24 10.00 -16.33 -10.19
C THR A 24 8.85 -16.74 -11.11
N ILE A 25 9.18 -17.35 -12.26
CA ILE A 25 8.18 -17.83 -13.21
C ILE A 25 7.21 -18.84 -12.55
N ILE A 26 7.71 -19.63 -11.60
CA ILE A 26 6.90 -20.60 -10.84
C ILE A 26 5.82 -19.88 -10.03
N LEU A 27 6.18 -18.81 -9.31
CA LEU A 27 5.22 -18.03 -8.54
C LEU A 27 4.20 -17.34 -9.44
N LEU A 28 4.62 -16.84 -10.60
CA LEU A 28 3.71 -16.25 -11.57
C LEU A 28 2.72 -17.30 -12.13
N VAL A 29 3.21 -18.47 -12.50
CA VAL A 29 2.35 -19.57 -12.97
C VAL A 29 1.38 -20.01 -11.89
N LEU A 30 1.83 -20.16 -10.65
CA LEU A 30 0.95 -20.50 -9.51
C LEU A 30 -0.11 -19.42 -9.28
N TYR A 31 0.29 -18.14 -9.29
CA TYR A 31 -0.64 -17.03 -9.14
C TYR A 31 -1.75 -17.04 -10.18
N PHE A 32 -1.38 -17.19 -11.46
CA PHE A 32 -2.37 -17.26 -12.53
C PHE A 32 -3.24 -18.51 -12.45
N SER A 33 -2.65 -19.65 -12.10
CA SER A 33 -3.41 -20.90 -11.92
C SER A 33 -4.46 -20.77 -10.82
N VAL A 34 -4.14 -20.16 -9.69
CA VAL A 34 -5.09 -19.90 -8.60
C VAL A 34 -6.20 -18.95 -9.05
N ASN A 35 -5.87 -17.89 -9.80
CA ASN A 35 -6.89 -16.97 -10.32
C ASN A 35 -7.81 -17.68 -11.35
N ILE A 36 -7.27 -18.59 -12.19
CA ILE A 36 -8.10 -19.40 -13.08
C ILE A 36 -9.10 -20.24 -12.29
N LEU A 37 -8.63 -20.95 -11.27
CA LEU A 37 -9.49 -21.79 -10.44
C LEU A 37 -10.58 -20.96 -9.74
N TYR A 38 -10.28 -19.73 -9.37
CA TYR A 38 -11.27 -18.81 -8.79
C TYR A 38 -12.39 -18.47 -9.78
N PHE A 39 -12.07 -18.27 -11.05
CA PHE A 39 -13.04 -17.98 -12.11
C PHE A 39 -13.68 -19.23 -12.73
N ALA A 40 -13.15 -20.43 -12.45
CA ALA A 40 -13.66 -21.68 -13.03
C ALA A 40 -15.18 -21.90 -12.85
N PRO A 41 -15.82 -21.58 -11.69
CA PRO A 41 -17.27 -21.70 -11.54
C PRO A 41 -18.06 -20.82 -12.52
N HIS A 42 -17.59 -19.61 -12.79
CA HIS A 42 -18.23 -18.68 -13.73
C HIS A 42 -18.10 -19.16 -15.17
N ILE A 43 -17.02 -19.88 -15.49
CA ILE A 43 -16.83 -20.51 -16.79
C ILE A 43 -17.86 -21.64 -17.00
N ALA A 44 -18.05 -22.46 -15.97
CA ALA A 44 -18.97 -23.60 -16.03
C ALA A 44 -20.44 -23.18 -16.19
N VAL A 45 -20.81 -21.98 -15.69
CA VAL A 45 -22.17 -21.42 -15.81
C VAL A 45 -22.40 -20.75 -17.18
N GLY A 46 -21.36 -20.62 -18.01
CA GLY A 46 -21.48 -20.02 -19.34
C GLY A 46 -21.36 -18.49 -19.37
N ASP A 47 -21.02 -17.87 -18.26
CA ASP A 47 -20.84 -16.41 -18.14
C ASP A 47 -19.65 -15.92 -18.99
N PHE A 48 -18.68 -16.82 -19.25
CA PHE A 48 -17.50 -16.55 -20.07
C PHE A 48 -17.30 -17.64 -21.12
N ASN A 49 -17.04 -17.23 -22.36
CA ASN A 49 -16.60 -18.15 -23.39
C ASN A 49 -15.21 -18.70 -23.04
N SER A 50 -15.06 -20.03 -23.03
CA SER A 50 -13.81 -20.73 -22.70
C SER A 50 -12.62 -20.29 -23.57
N ASP A 51 -12.87 -19.82 -24.80
CA ASP A 51 -11.82 -19.31 -25.68
C ASP A 51 -11.32 -17.94 -25.26
N TYR A 52 -12.19 -17.05 -24.76
CA TYR A 52 -11.77 -15.77 -24.16
C TYR A 52 -10.85 -15.98 -22.98
N ILE A 53 -11.11 -16.98 -22.17
CA ILE A 53 -10.29 -17.29 -20.99
C ILE A 53 -8.95 -17.84 -21.42
N ARG A 54 -8.89 -18.74 -22.39
CA ARG A 54 -7.62 -19.22 -22.94
C ARG A 54 -6.79 -18.10 -23.57
N ILE A 55 -7.44 -17.22 -24.36
CA ILE A 55 -6.78 -16.06 -24.97
C ILE A 55 -6.30 -15.08 -23.88
N PHE A 56 -7.14 -14.78 -22.89
CA PHE A 56 -6.77 -13.92 -21.76
C PHE A 56 -5.58 -14.50 -21.00
N PHE A 57 -5.57 -15.81 -20.73
CA PHE A 57 -4.45 -16.48 -20.07
C PHE A 57 -3.18 -16.48 -20.90
N ALA A 58 -3.26 -16.80 -22.17
CA ALA A 58 -2.11 -16.74 -23.07
C ALA A 58 -1.55 -15.30 -23.12
N TRP A 59 -2.44 -14.30 -23.17
CA TRP A 59 -2.06 -12.90 -23.16
C TRP A 59 -1.40 -12.49 -21.83
N VAL A 60 -2.03 -12.81 -20.69
CA VAL A 60 -1.48 -12.52 -19.37
C VAL A 60 -0.14 -13.22 -19.16
N LEU A 61 -0.04 -14.51 -19.48
CA LEU A 61 1.20 -15.26 -19.35
C LEU A 61 2.29 -14.66 -20.25
N THR A 62 1.98 -14.33 -21.48
CA THR A 62 2.95 -13.74 -22.40
C THR A 62 3.40 -12.37 -21.95
N HIS A 63 2.48 -11.51 -21.46
CA HIS A 63 2.80 -10.15 -21.01
C HIS A 63 3.50 -10.10 -19.67
N THR A 64 3.30 -11.07 -18.81
CA THR A 64 3.97 -11.11 -17.50
C THR A 64 5.27 -11.89 -17.52
N THR A 65 5.47 -12.78 -18.49
CA THR A 65 6.71 -13.57 -18.62
C THR A 65 7.66 -13.01 -19.67
N THR A 66 7.18 -12.18 -20.59
CA THR A 66 8.00 -11.62 -21.67
C THR A 66 7.67 -10.15 -21.87
N HIS A 67 8.62 -9.28 -21.59
CA HIS A 67 8.46 -7.85 -21.80
C HIS A 67 9.35 -7.34 -22.90
N THR A 68 8.81 -6.44 -23.71
CA THR A 68 9.58 -5.69 -24.70
C THR A 68 9.74 -4.27 -24.17
N VAL A 69 10.99 -3.83 -23.98
CA VAL A 69 11.30 -2.47 -23.55
C VAL A 69 11.89 -1.73 -24.73
N GLU A 70 11.29 -0.62 -25.09
CA GLU A 70 11.85 0.33 -26.04
C GLU A 70 12.57 1.44 -25.29
N TRP A 71 13.87 1.64 -25.59
CA TRP A 71 14.69 2.69 -25.04
C TRP A 71 15.59 3.29 -26.12
N PHE A 72 15.47 4.59 -26.39
CA PHE A 72 16.24 5.30 -27.41
C PHE A 72 16.29 4.58 -28.78
N HIS A 73 15.14 4.16 -29.30
CA HIS A 73 15.01 3.42 -30.57
C HIS A 73 15.59 2.01 -30.57
N PHE A 74 16.07 1.51 -29.42
CA PHE A 74 16.44 0.11 -29.27
C PHE A 74 15.30 -0.67 -28.63
N VAL A 75 14.97 -1.81 -29.21
CA VAL A 75 13.97 -2.73 -28.67
C VAL A 75 14.70 -3.86 -27.96
N TRP A 76 14.49 -3.95 -26.65
CA TRP A 76 15.04 -5.03 -25.83
C TRP A 76 13.93 -5.99 -25.44
N LYS A 77 14.16 -7.28 -25.66
CA LYS A 77 13.26 -8.30 -25.15
C LYS A 77 13.81 -8.84 -23.83
N ILE A 78 13.14 -8.48 -22.74
CA ILE A 78 13.45 -9.04 -21.44
C ILE A 78 12.61 -10.30 -21.28
N VAL A 79 13.26 -11.43 -21.12
CA VAL A 79 12.62 -12.72 -20.95
C VAL A 79 12.70 -13.12 -19.48
N VAL A 80 11.56 -13.45 -18.90
CA VAL A 80 11.39 -14.30 -17.73
C VAL A 80 11.61 -13.68 -16.35
N GLY A 81 10.55 -13.69 -15.54
CA GLY A 81 10.62 -13.49 -14.08
C GLY A 81 10.70 -12.05 -13.62
N THR A 82 10.35 -11.10 -14.48
CA THR A 82 10.21 -9.70 -14.11
C THR A 82 8.75 -9.26 -14.20
N LEU A 83 8.32 -8.55 -13.17
CA LEU A 83 7.03 -7.88 -13.15
C LEU A 83 7.28 -6.38 -13.25
N PHE A 84 6.67 -5.69 -14.22
CA PHE A 84 6.89 -4.25 -14.33
C PHE A 84 6.14 -3.49 -13.24
N SER A 85 6.86 -2.57 -12.61
CA SER A 85 6.27 -1.56 -11.72
C SER A 85 5.25 -0.73 -12.53
N GLY A 86 3.95 -0.88 -12.21
CA GLY A 86 2.87 -0.21 -12.93
C GLY A 86 1.98 -1.11 -13.79
N ASP A 87 2.30 -2.38 -13.93
CA ASP A 87 1.36 -3.36 -14.45
C ASP A 87 0.17 -3.53 -13.47
N TYR A 88 -1.03 -3.75 -13.99
CA TYR A 88 -2.26 -3.88 -13.19
C TYR A 88 -2.15 -4.95 -12.10
N ASN A 89 -1.42 -6.02 -12.36
CA ASN A 89 -1.29 -7.14 -11.42
C ASN A 89 -0.12 -7.00 -10.45
N THR A 90 0.77 -6.01 -10.61
CA THR A 90 2.01 -5.91 -9.82
C THR A 90 1.73 -5.86 -8.32
N SER A 91 0.87 -4.96 -7.89
CA SER A 91 0.55 -4.81 -6.47
C SER A 91 -0.15 -6.05 -5.90
N HIS A 92 -1.09 -6.63 -6.66
CA HIS A 92 -1.83 -7.82 -6.24
C HIS A 92 -0.93 -9.06 -6.18
N PHE A 93 -0.11 -9.29 -7.21
CA PHE A 93 0.85 -10.39 -7.24
C PHE A 93 1.88 -10.27 -6.09
N ASN A 94 2.44 -9.07 -5.89
CA ASN A 94 3.40 -8.83 -4.83
C ASN A 94 2.79 -9.06 -3.44
N THR A 95 1.55 -8.63 -3.23
CA THR A 95 0.82 -8.90 -1.98
C THR A 95 0.59 -10.39 -1.77
N TRP A 96 0.09 -11.08 -2.80
CA TRP A 96 -0.17 -12.52 -2.76
C TRP A 96 1.11 -13.32 -2.50
N SER A 97 2.18 -13.03 -3.23
CA SER A 97 3.46 -13.73 -3.06
C SER A 97 4.07 -13.50 -1.67
N MET A 98 3.92 -12.28 -1.12
CA MET A 98 4.35 -12.00 0.25
C MET A 98 3.56 -12.80 1.27
N GLN A 99 2.24 -12.89 1.12
CA GLN A 99 1.41 -13.72 2.00
C GLN A 99 1.79 -15.21 1.93
N LEU A 100 2.14 -15.70 0.73
CA LEU A 100 2.63 -17.07 0.56
C LEU A 100 3.95 -17.29 1.32
N MET A 101 4.90 -16.35 1.19
CA MET A 101 6.18 -16.39 1.90
C MET A 101 6.01 -16.32 3.42
N ILE A 102 5.08 -15.50 3.91
CA ILE A 102 4.73 -15.42 5.34
C ILE A 102 4.17 -16.77 5.83
N ARG A 103 3.32 -17.42 5.05
CA ARG A 103 2.81 -18.77 5.40
C ARG A 103 3.92 -19.81 5.43
N ALA A 104 4.80 -19.80 4.43
CA ALA A 104 5.97 -20.68 4.40
C ALA A 104 6.91 -20.43 5.60
N TYR A 105 7.10 -19.18 6.00
CA TYR A 105 7.85 -18.84 7.21
C TYR A 105 7.21 -19.41 8.48
N LYS A 106 5.89 -19.35 8.60
CA LYS A 106 5.19 -19.97 9.73
C LYS A 106 5.39 -21.49 9.78
N VAL A 107 5.39 -22.17 8.63
CA VAL A 107 5.71 -23.61 8.55
C VAL A 107 7.15 -23.85 9.00
N TRP A 108 8.08 -23.06 8.53
CA TRP A 108 9.49 -23.15 8.92
C TRP A 108 9.71 -22.95 10.42
N LEU A 109 8.99 -21.98 11.05
CA LEU A 109 9.04 -21.78 12.51
C LEU A 109 8.51 -23.01 13.28
N TYR A 110 7.42 -23.60 12.79
CA TYR A 110 6.83 -24.81 13.37
C TYR A 110 7.77 -26.00 13.26
N GLU A 111 8.39 -26.22 12.11
CA GLU A 111 9.38 -27.29 11.87
C GLU A 111 10.67 -27.13 12.71
N LYS A 112 10.94 -25.91 13.17
CA LYS A 112 12.05 -25.60 14.10
C LYS A 112 11.70 -25.81 15.58
N ASP A 113 10.48 -26.23 15.89
CA ASP A 113 9.95 -26.31 17.27
C ASP A 113 10.04 -24.97 18.03
N TRP A 114 9.93 -23.85 17.32
CA TRP A 114 9.94 -22.52 17.93
C TRP A 114 8.55 -22.04 18.34
N CYS A 115 7.52 -22.70 17.86
CA CYS A 115 6.12 -22.46 18.15
C CYS A 115 5.32 -23.75 17.91
N ASP A 116 4.08 -23.79 18.39
CA ASP A 116 3.13 -24.87 18.14
C ASP A 116 2.17 -24.55 16.98
N ALA A 117 1.16 -25.43 16.78
CA ALA A 117 0.20 -25.30 15.68
C ALA A 117 -0.67 -24.03 15.74
N GLU A 118 -0.75 -23.34 16.88
CA GLU A 118 -1.46 -22.06 17.02
C GLU A 118 -0.89 -20.99 16.06
N ILE A 119 0.38 -21.13 15.63
CA ILE A 119 1.01 -20.20 14.66
C ILE A 119 0.22 -20.06 13.38
N PHE A 120 -0.55 -21.07 12.98
CA PHE A 120 -1.35 -21.08 11.76
C PHE A 120 -2.70 -20.40 11.92
N GLU A 121 -3.13 -20.14 13.13
CA GLU A 121 -4.38 -19.44 13.41
C GLU A 121 -4.28 -17.97 12.99
N LYS A 122 -5.44 -17.39 12.64
CA LYS A 122 -5.54 -15.98 12.24
C LYS A 122 -5.11 -15.04 13.37
N ASP A 123 -5.51 -15.37 14.59
CA ASP A 123 -5.26 -14.58 15.81
C ASP A 123 -4.17 -15.21 16.70
N CYS A 124 -3.17 -15.85 16.06
CA CYS A 124 -2.10 -16.51 16.80
C CYS A 124 -1.40 -15.54 17.77
N SER A 125 -0.98 -16.09 18.93
CA SER A 125 -0.34 -15.31 19.99
C SER A 125 1.14 -15.06 19.76
N TYR A 126 1.75 -15.66 18.76
CA TYR A 126 3.19 -15.57 18.48
C TYR A 126 3.58 -14.38 17.65
N CYS A 127 2.97 -14.27 16.46
CA CYS A 127 3.27 -13.19 15.51
C CYS A 127 2.09 -12.87 14.61
N ARG A 128 2.07 -11.63 14.09
CA ARG A 128 1.10 -11.14 13.13
C ARG A 128 1.80 -10.44 11.99
N PHE A 129 1.25 -10.55 10.80
CA PHE A 129 1.80 -9.94 9.60
C PHE A 129 0.72 -9.17 8.84
N GLY A 130 1.12 -8.02 8.32
CA GLY A 130 0.41 -7.28 7.29
C GLY A 130 1.34 -7.09 6.08
N ALA A 131 0.81 -7.24 4.87
CA ALA A 131 1.59 -7.03 3.66
C ALA A 131 0.72 -6.40 2.58
N GLN A 132 1.31 -5.46 1.85
CA GLN A 132 0.73 -4.90 0.63
C GLN A 132 1.84 -4.53 -0.34
N GLY A 133 1.81 -5.15 -1.52
CA GLY A 133 2.90 -5.02 -2.48
C GLY A 133 4.19 -5.61 -1.92
N ASP A 134 5.23 -4.80 -1.92
CA ASP A 134 6.57 -5.09 -1.37
C ASP A 134 6.72 -4.62 0.09
N ASN A 135 5.77 -3.82 0.60
CA ASN A 135 5.79 -3.33 1.97
C ASN A 135 5.22 -4.37 2.93
N GLY A 136 5.88 -4.52 4.08
CA GLY A 136 5.44 -5.42 5.14
C GLY A 136 5.48 -4.79 6.53
N LEU A 137 4.61 -5.32 7.37
CA LEU A 137 4.54 -5.02 8.80
C LEU A 137 4.50 -6.36 9.53
N MET A 138 5.37 -6.53 10.50
CA MET A 138 5.43 -7.67 11.39
C MET A 138 5.21 -7.19 12.82
N GLY A 139 4.38 -7.91 13.58
CA GLY A 139 4.32 -7.83 15.04
C GLY A 139 4.66 -9.18 15.62
N SER A 140 5.46 -9.21 16.66
CA SER A 140 5.73 -10.42 17.43
C SER A 140 5.69 -10.12 18.92
N ARG A 141 5.26 -11.08 19.69
CA ARG A 141 5.22 -10.97 21.14
C ARG A 141 6.64 -10.94 21.70
N GLU A 142 6.88 -10.08 22.68
CA GLU A 142 8.23 -9.81 23.22
C GLU A 142 8.94 -11.06 23.74
N ASP A 143 8.20 -11.98 24.37
CA ASP A 143 8.76 -13.24 24.90
C ASP A 143 9.19 -14.25 23.81
N TYR A 144 8.75 -14.05 22.55
CA TYR A 144 9.19 -14.81 21.38
C TYR A 144 10.14 -14.02 20.47
N TRP A 145 10.43 -12.76 20.76
CA TRP A 145 11.20 -11.89 19.87
C TRP A 145 12.62 -12.40 19.57
N GLU A 146 13.23 -13.15 20.45
CA GLU A 146 14.55 -13.76 20.20
C GLU A 146 14.52 -14.76 19.04
N LYS A 147 13.39 -15.47 18.86
CA LYS A 147 13.22 -16.52 17.85
C LYS A 147 12.39 -16.03 16.65
N ILE A 148 11.34 -15.25 16.92
CA ILE A 148 10.36 -14.81 15.94
C ILE A 148 10.44 -13.28 15.80
N ASN A 149 11.36 -12.82 14.96
CA ASN A 149 11.60 -11.39 14.72
C ASN A 149 11.85 -11.12 13.24
N ILE A 150 12.01 -9.86 12.91
CA ILE A 150 12.23 -9.42 11.53
C ILE A 150 13.54 -9.95 10.94
N HIS A 151 14.58 -10.15 11.74
CA HIS A 151 15.86 -10.65 11.27
C HIS A 151 15.80 -12.13 10.91
N THR A 152 15.09 -12.95 11.71
CA THR A 152 14.86 -14.37 11.39
C THR A 152 13.98 -14.51 10.16
N PHE A 153 13.00 -13.63 9.96
CA PHE A 153 12.21 -13.57 8.75
C PHE A 153 13.05 -13.15 7.53
N ALA A 154 13.92 -12.14 7.69
CA ALA A 154 14.86 -11.72 6.64
C ALA A 154 15.81 -12.84 6.22
N GLN A 155 16.35 -13.57 7.20
CA GLN A 155 17.21 -14.73 6.95
C GLN A 155 16.45 -15.82 6.17
N PHE A 156 15.25 -16.17 6.61
CA PHE A 156 14.39 -17.13 5.93
C PHE A 156 14.12 -16.73 4.47
N LEU A 157 13.77 -15.48 4.22
CA LEU A 157 13.52 -14.98 2.85
C LEU A 157 14.78 -15.03 1.99
N LYS A 158 15.93 -14.69 2.55
CA LYS A 158 17.22 -14.74 1.85
C LYS A 158 17.61 -16.17 1.46
N GLU A 159 17.47 -17.11 2.38
CA GLU A 159 17.88 -18.50 2.18
C GLU A 159 16.95 -19.26 1.22
N ASN A 160 15.64 -19.04 1.34
CA ASN A 160 14.65 -19.82 0.60
C ASN A 160 14.15 -19.17 -0.69
N TYR A 161 14.16 -17.82 -0.74
CA TYR A 161 13.59 -17.06 -1.87
C TYR A 161 14.58 -16.09 -2.50
N HIS A 162 15.81 -15.98 -1.96
CA HIS A 162 16.82 -15.00 -2.38
C HIS A 162 16.34 -13.54 -2.32
N HIS A 163 15.34 -13.27 -1.49
CA HIS A 163 14.87 -11.92 -1.23
C HIS A 163 15.65 -11.26 -0.11
N VAL A 164 15.90 -9.98 -0.26
CA VAL A 164 16.59 -9.14 0.75
C VAL A 164 15.60 -8.10 1.25
N LEU A 165 15.46 -7.99 2.56
CA LEU A 165 14.71 -6.91 3.18
C LEU A 165 15.56 -5.64 3.24
N LYS A 166 14.94 -4.49 3.01
CA LYS A 166 15.51 -3.16 3.18
C LYS A 166 14.61 -2.29 4.05
N ASP A 167 15.12 -1.14 4.46
CA ASP A 167 14.36 -0.15 5.24
C ASP A 167 13.69 -0.74 6.50
N ILE A 168 14.39 -1.72 7.13
CA ILE A 168 13.93 -2.35 8.36
C ILE A 168 13.94 -1.31 9.48
N LYS A 169 12.79 -1.12 10.11
CA LYS A 169 12.65 -0.31 11.33
C LYS A 169 11.86 -1.08 12.36
N GLU A 170 12.36 -1.06 13.60
CA GLU A 170 11.73 -1.73 14.74
C GLU A 170 11.07 -0.71 15.67
N TYR A 171 9.97 -1.11 16.29
CA TYR A 171 9.16 -0.26 17.16
C TYR A 171 8.69 -1.04 18.38
N GLU A 172 8.67 -0.35 19.52
CA GLU A 172 8.16 -0.93 20.77
C GLU A 172 6.66 -0.72 20.95
N ASN A 173 6.07 0.22 20.21
CA ASN A 173 4.67 0.58 20.32
C ASN A 173 3.99 0.45 18.98
N PHE A 174 2.73 0.02 18.98
CA PHE A 174 1.92 -0.03 17.75
C PHE A 174 1.37 1.34 17.36
N TYR A 175 0.93 2.11 18.35
CA TYR A 175 0.34 3.41 18.10
C TYR A 175 1.38 4.52 18.15
N THR A 176 1.31 5.41 17.17
CA THR A 176 2.05 6.67 17.15
C THR A 176 1.27 7.72 17.91
N GLU A 177 1.96 8.51 18.72
CA GLU A 177 1.40 9.64 19.43
C GLU A 177 1.83 10.93 18.73
N PHE A 178 0.91 11.88 18.63
CA PHE A 178 1.13 13.19 18.02
C PHE A 178 0.84 14.29 19.03
N ASP A 179 1.55 15.40 18.92
CA ASP A 179 1.23 16.63 19.64
C ASP A 179 0.01 17.36 19.00
N GLU A 180 -0.37 18.49 19.60
CA GLU A 180 -1.46 19.33 19.11
C GLU A 180 -1.23 19.92 17.72
N PHE A 181 0.04 20.01 17.27
CA PHE A 181 0.44 20.48 15.94
C PHE A 181 0.56 19.37 14.91
N GLY A 182 0.33 18.11 15.32
CA GLY A 182 0.45 16.93 14.44
C GLY A 182 1.89 16.49 14.18
N ASN A 183 2.83 16.81 15.09
CA ASN A 183 4.19 16.28 15.07
C ASN A 183 4.26 15.00 15.91
N ILE A 184 5.16 14.09 15.52
CA ILE A 184 5.32 12.82 16.21
C ILE A 184 6.05 13.05 17.54
N THR A 185 5.43 12.63 18.64
CA THR A 185 6.04 12.59 19.99
C THR A 185 6.51 11.20 20.37
N LYS A 186 5.84 10.17 19.85
CA LYS A 186 6.23 8.77 20.01
C LYS A 186 5.94 7.99 18.74
N GLU A 187 6.97 7.40 18.18
CA GLU A 187 6.88 6.73 16.88
C GLU A 187 6.42 5.26 17.02
N GLY A 188 5.43 4.90 16.26
CA GLY A 188 5.00 3.54 15.98
C GLY A 188 5.24 3.17 14.51
N PRO A 189 4.81 1.97 14.06
CA PRO A 189 5.03 1.51 12.70
C PRO A 189 4.50 2.49 11.64
N PHE A 190 5.36 2.78 10.66
CA PHE A 190 5.01 3.53 9.47
C PHE A 190 4.76 2.57 8.31
N PHE A 191 3.50 2.40 7.93
CA PHE A 191 3.09 1.45 6.90
C PHE A 191 2.17 2.13 5.88
N LEU A 192 2.46 1.95 4.60
CA LEU A 192 1.73 2.59 3.48
C LEU A 192 1.61 4.11 3.62
N GLN A 193 2.72 4.73 4.00
CA GLN A 193 2.83 6.18 4.22
C GLN A 193 1.92 6.72 5.35
N ARG A 194 1.51 5.90 6.30
CA ARG A 194 0.68 6.28 7.44
C ARG A 194 1.17 5.64 8.72
N TYR A 195 0.95 6.34 9.80
CA TYR A 195 1.10 5.84 11.16
C TYR A 195 -0.25 5.36 11.68
N PHE A 196 -0.22 4.44 12.61
CA PHE A 196 -1.43 3.98 13.31
C PHE A 196 -1.64 4.81 14.56
N THR A 197 -2.86 5.31 14.75
CA THR A 197 -3.33 5.93 15.99
C THR A 197 -4.58 5.21 16.48
N PRO A 198 -4.99 5.36 17.76
CA PRO A 198 -6.25 4.79 18.24
C PRO A 198 -7.48 5.26 17.47
N GLN A 199 -7.40 6.45 16.85
CA GLN A 199 -8.49 7.05 16.06
C GLN A 199 -8.46 6.60 14.59
N GLY A 200 -7.36 5.99 14.14
CA GLY A 200 -7.23 5.55 12.76
C GLY A 200 -5.86 5.88 12.13
N PRO A 201 -5.71 5.66 10.81
CA PRO A 201 -4.47 5.96 10.11
C PRO A 201 -4.23 7.46 10.02
N CYS A 202 -3.03 7.90 10.38
CA CYS A 202 -2.65 9.31 10.42
C CYS A 202 -1.34 9.57 9.67
N ARG A 203 -1.22 10.77 9.09
CA ARG A 203 0.04 11.30 8.55
C ARG A 203 0.47 12.53 9.34
N PRO A 204 1.78 12.73 9.55
CA PRO A 204 2.30 13.97 10.14
C PRO A 204 1.92 15.18 9.30
N THR A 205 1.74 16.33 9.95
CA THR A 205 1.42 17.60 9.28
C THR A 205 2.43 17.94 8.19
N SER A 206 3.72 17.71 8.44
CA SER A 206 4.79 17.95 7.47
C SER A 206 4.62 17.23 6.12
N VAL A 207 3.88 16.11 6.08
CA VAL A 207 3.58 15.40 4.83
C VAL A 207 2.58 16.19 3.99
N TYR A 208 1.58 16.79 4.64
CA TYR A 208 0.58 17.64 3.95
C TYR A 208 1.21 18.94 3.47
N GLU A 209 2.04 19.58 4.30
CA GLU A 209 2.81 20.76 3.93
C GLU A 209 3.67 20.51 2.68
N LYS A 210 4.47 19.44 2.67
CA LYS A 210 5.28 19.06 1.52
C LYS A 210 4.44 18.80 0.27
N LYS A 211 3.27 18.20 0.42
CA LYS A 211 2.37 17.95 -0.73
C LYS A 211 1.76 19.22 -1.28
N ILE A 212 1.45 20.21 -0.46
CA ILE A 212 0.92 21.51 -0.92
C ILE A 212 2.04 22.37 -1.50
N LEU A 213 3.14 22.54 -0.76
CA LEU A 213 4.21 23.47 -1.11
C LEU A 213 5.22 22.88 -2.12
N GLY A 214 5.46 21.60 -2.06
CA GLY A 214 6.47 20.91 -2.88
C GLY A 214 6.04 20.56 -4.29
N SER A 215 5.04 21.25 -4.84
CA SER A 215 4.66 21.07 -6.24
C SER A 215 5.71 21.68 -7.15
N THR A 216 6.29 20.87 -8.03
CA THR A 216 7.23 21.33 -9.06
C THR A 216 6.55 22.10 -10.21
N GLN A 217 5.22 22.15 -10.20
CA GLN A 217 4.42 22.86 -11.19
C GLN A 217 3.72 24.05 -10.54
N PHE A 218 3.67 25.17 -11.27
CA PHE A 218 2.83 26.29 -10.87
C PHE A 218 1.38 25.84 -10.76
N LEU A 219 0.82 25.96 -9.58
CA LEU A 219 -0.57 25.60 -9.32
C LEU A 219 -1.42 26.88 -9.35
N SER A 220 -2.46 26.89 -10.18
CA SER A 220 -3.49 27.92 -10.07
C SER A 220 -4.19 27.83 -8.72
N PRO A 221 -4.75 28.93 -8.19
CA PRO A 221 -5.51 28.92 -6.95
C PRO A 221 -6.62 27.86 -6.91
N GLN A 222 -7.31 27.63 -8.03
CA GLN A 222 -8.32 26.57 -8.15
C GLN A 222 -7.73 25.18 -7.93
N LEU A 223 -6.53 24.93 -8.46
CA LEU A 223 -5.84 23.65 -8.25
C LEU A 223 -5.34 23.48 -6.83
N ILE A 224 -4.90 24.57 -6.18
CA ILE A 224 -4.51 24.55 -4.77
C ILE A 224 -5.73 24.21 -3.90
N ALA A 225 -6.86 24.89 -4.16
CA ALA A 225 -8.12 24.61 -3.45
C ALA A 225 -8.58 23.15 -3.64
N SER A 226 -8.56 22.65 -4.88
CA SER A 226 -8.91 21.24 -5.17
C SER A 226 -7.98 20.24 -4.48
N LYS A 227 -6.68 20.56 -4.44
CA LYS A 227 -5.67 19.73 -3.78
C LYS A 227 -5.87 19.74 -2.25
N ALA A 228 -6.23 20.89 -1.68
CA ALA A 228 -6.53 21.01 -0.26
C ALA A 228 -7.73 20.15 0.15
N ILE A 229 -8.81 20.15 -0.66
CA ILE A 229 -9.98 19.26 -0.43
C ILE A 229 -9.53 17.79 -0.32
N GLY A 230 -8.77 17.30 -1.28
CA GLY A 230 -8.39 15.90 -1.27
C GLY A 230 -7.43 15.50 -0.17
N LEU A 231 -6.54 16.38 0.17
CA LEU A 231 -5.70 16.14 1.32
C LEU A 231 -6.50 16.19 2.63
N ALA A 232 -7.56 17.00 2.69
CA ALA A 232 -8.45 17.04 3.86
C ALA A 232 -9.19 15.70 4.05
N TYR A 233 -9.67 15.09 2.97
CA TYR A 233 -10.20 13.71 3.03
C TYR A 233 -9.15 12.69 3.51
N ASP A 234 -7.88 12.88 3.15
CA ASP A 234 -6.80 12.00 3.58
C ASP A 234 -6.46 12.11 5.07
N THR A 235 -6.90 13.17 5.77
CA THR A 235 -6.69 13.31 7.21
C THR A 235 -7.54 12.33 8.02
N TYR A 236 -8.63 11.85 7.51
CA TYR A 236 -9.62 10.99 8.21
C TYR A 236 -10.05 11.52 9.60
N GLY A 237 -9.96 12.82 9.82
CA GLY A 237 -10.19 13.40 11.15
C GLY A 237 -9.12 13.10 12.20
N THR A 238 -8.04 12.39 11.85
CA THR A 238 -6.99 11.97 12.78
C THR A 238 -5.90 13.01 12.98
N ASN A 239 -5.86 14.06 12.15
CA ASN A 239 -4.95 15.19 12.29
C ASN A 239 -5.72 16.52 12.16
N PRO A 240 -6.31 17.02 13.25
CA PRO A 240 -7.11 18.26 13.23
C PRO A 240 -6.30 19.49 12.82
N TYR A 241 -5.02 19.55 13.18
CA TYR A 241 -4.16 20.66 12.80
C TYR A 241 -3.96 20.73 11.29
N ALA A 242 -3.59 19.61 10.67
CA ALA A 242 -3.45 19.52 9.21
C ALA A 242 -4.78 19.84 8.50
N TYR A 243 -5.90 19.34 9.01
CA TYR A 243 -7.23 19.65 8.48
C TYR A 243 -7.52 21.15 8.50
N ASN A 244 -7.30 21.83 9.63
CA ASN A 244 -7.52 23.27 9.76
C ASN A 244 -6.58 24.08 8.87
N MET A 245 -5.31 23.68 8.75
CA MET A 245 -4.36 24.26 7.82
C MET A 245 -4.85 24.15 6.37
N LEU A 246 -5.30 22.99 5.95
CA LEU A 246 -5.84 22.74 4.61
C LEU A 246 -7.11 23.55 4.35
N LYS A 247 -7.98 23.68 5.35
CA LYS A 247 -9.17 24.51 5.27
C LYS A 247 -8.82 25.99 5.07
N THR A 248 -7.86 26.51 5.81
CA THR A 248 -7.37 27.89 5.66
C THR A 248 -6.82 28.11 4.25
N ILE A 249 -6.04 27.17 3.72
CA ILE A 249 -5.49 27.22 2.36
C ILE A 249 -6.63 27.21 1.31
N TYR A 250 -7.63 26.35 1.50
CA TYR A 250 -8.80 26.29 0.64
C TYR A 250 -9.57 27.63 0.64
N ASP A 251 -9.90 28.14 1.82
CA ASP A 251 -10.67 29.38 1.97
C ASP A 251 -9.94 30.59 1.36
N ALA A 252 -8.62 30.72 1.60
CA ALA A 252 -7.80 31.77 1.03
C ALA A 252 -7.78 31.73 -0.51
N ASN A 253 -7.61 30.55 -1.09
CA ASN A 253 -7.55 30.41 -2.56
C ASN A 253 -8.93 30.56 -3.21
N ARG A 254 -10.01 30.21 -2.51
CA ARG A 254 -11.37 30.41 -2.97
C ARG A 254 -11.76 31.90 -2.99
N LEU A 255 -11.29 32.68 -2.00
CA LEU A 255 -11.57 34.11 -1.91
C LEU A 255 -10.81 34.93 -2.94
N MET A 256 -9.57 34.57 -3.27
CA MET A 256 -8.75 35.27 -4.29
C MET A 256 -9.35 35.17 -5.69
N PHE A 257 -10.09 34.12 -5.96
CA PHE A 257 -10.76 33.87 -7.23
C PHE A 257 -12.17 33.43 -6.92
N PRO A 258 -13.16 34.30 -6.92
CA PRO A 258 -14.54 33.90 -6.71
C PRO A 258 -14.89 32.86 -7.78
N VAL A 259 -14.88 31.64 -7.35
CA VAL A 259 -15.33 30.48 -8.13
C VAL A 259 -16.83 30.65 -8.24
N THR A 260 -17.26 31.22 -9.33
CA THR A 260 -18.68 31.46 -9.60
C THR A 260 -19.41 30.16 -9.89
N ALA A 261 -18.67 29.13 -10.22
CA ALA A 261 -19.20 27.79 -10.40
C ALA A 261 -18.16 26.71 -10.02
N VAL A 262 -18.63 25.58 -9.57
CA VAL A 262 -17.83 24.35 -9.36
C VAL A 262 -17.11 23.95 -10.66
N GLU A 263 -17.62 24.35 -11.80
CA GLU A 263 -17.03 24.21 -13.14
C GLU A 263 -15.62 24.78 -13.24
N ASP A 264 -15.29 25.86 -12.55
CA ASP A 264 -13.94 26.46 -12.59
C ASP A 264 -12.94 25.64 -11.79
N LEU A 265 -13.35 24.99 -10.70
CA LEU A 265 -12.52 24.03 -9.99
C LEU A 265 -12.26 22.79 -10.85
N VAL A 266 -13.28 22.32 -11.57
CA VAL A 266 -13.19 21.18 -12.48
C VAL A 266 -12.34 21.53 -13.70
N SER A 267 -12.47 22.72 -14.28
CA SER A 267 -11.66 23.17 -15.43
C SER A 267 -10.18 23.27 -15.06
N GLY A 268 -9.86 23.73 -13.85
CA GLY A 268 -8.50 23.74 -13.32
C GLY A 268 -7.88 22.36 -13.20
N VAL A 269 -8.68 21.31 -13.01
CA VAL A 269 -8.24 19.90 -12.96
C VAL A 269 -8.05 19.29 -14.34
N LYS A 270 -8.74 19.80 -15.37
CA LYS A 270 -8.66 19.29 -16.76
C LYS A 270 -7.29 19.44 -17.42
N THR A 271 -6.44 20.34 -16.93
CA THR A 271 -5.15 20.65 -17.57
C THR A 271 -4.08 19.57 -17.46
N SER A 272 -4.32 18.47 -16.76
CA SER A 272 -3.36 17.36 -16.63
C SER A 272 -4.05 15.99 -16.60
N ARG A 273 -3.72 15.11 -17.55
CA ARG A 273 -4.22 13.73 -17.60
C ARG A 273 -4.02 12.96 -16.28
N LYS A 274 -2.93 13.18 -15.56
CA LYS A 274 -2.65 12.56 -14.26
C LYS A 274 -3.63 12.98 -13.16
N ARG A 275 -4.21 14.17 -13.23
CA ARG A 275 -5.12 14.72 -12.23
C ARG A 275 -6.54 14.19 -12.35
N LYS A 276 -6.94 13.79 -13.56
CA LYS A 276 -8.23 13.14 -13.82
C LYS A 276 -8.40 11.84 -12.98
N TYR A 277 -7.28 11.14 -12.71
CA TYR A 277 -7.27 9.91 -11.91
C TYR A 277 -7.16 10.12 -10.40
N VAL A 278 -6.60 11.24 -9.95
CA VAL A 278 -6.41 11.49 -8.51
C VAL A 278 -7.74 11.69 -7.77
N TRP A 279 -8.76 12.15 -8.49
CA TRP A 279 -10.05 12.53 -7.90
C TRP A 279 -11.20 11.62 -8.31
N GLY A 280 -11.02 10.75 -9.29
CA GLY A 280 -12.13 10.00 -9.89
C GLY A 280 -13.22 10.90 -10.50
N ILE A 281 -12.89 12.19 -10.74
CA ILE A 281 -13.86 13.16 -11.23
C ILE A 281 -13.89 13.08 -12.76
N GLU A 282 -14.91 12.48 -13.27
CA GLU A 282 -15.29 12.61 -14.67
C GLU A 282 -15.86 14.01 -14.92
N GLU A 283 -15.87 14.45 -16.18
CA GLU A 283 -16.25 15.80 -16.60
C GLU A 283 -17.62 16.31 -16.10
N GLN A 284 -18.42 15.42 -15.56
CA GLN A 284 -19.78 15.69 -15.12
C GLN A 284 -19.97 15.73 -13.58
N HIS A 285 -18.91 15.47 -12.82
CA HIS A 285 -19.05 15.43 -11.37
C HIS A 285 -18.72 16.78 -10.73
N ILE A 286 -19.66 17.26 -9.93
CA ILE A 286 -19.51 18.44 -9.08
C ILE A 286 -18.49 18.09 -7.99
N LEU A 287 -17.42 18.90 -7.84
CA LEU A 287 -16.52 18.76 -6.70
C LEU A 287 -17.31 18.97 -5.40
N PRO A 288 -17.22 18.05 -4.45
CA PRO A 288 -17.81 18.25 -3.14
C PRO A 288 -17.22 19.51 -2.50
N GLY A 289 -17.98 20.16 -1.64
CA GLY A 289 -17.45 21.22 -0.78
C GLY A 289 -16.30 20.71 0.10
N PHE A 290 -15.66 21.60 0.83
CA PHE A 290 -14.64 21.19 1.79
C PHE A 290 -15.26 20.23 2.81
N PRO A 291 -14.64 19.05 3.08
CA PRO A 291 -15.26 18.04 3.95
C PRO A 291 -15.43 18.57 5.37
N THR A 292 -16.56 18.28 5.99
CA THR A 292 -16.80 18.53 7.43
C THR A 292 -16.28 17.37 8.26
N LEU A 293 -15.69 17.67 9.41
CA LEU A 293 -15.41 16.68 10.45
C LEU A 293 -16.70 16.54 11.27
N GLU A 294 -17.50 15.51 11.03
CA GLU A 294 -18.59 15.10 11.88
C GLU A 294 -18.16 13.94 12.78
#